data_95af6913a6a9e79f221de7427c812204
#
_entry.id   95af6913a6a9e79f221de7427c812204
#
_cell.length_a   1.000
_cell.length_b   1.000
_cell.length_c   1.000
_cell.angle_alpha   90.00
_cell.angle_beta   90.00
_cell.angle_gamma   90.00
#
_symmetry.space_group_name_H-M   'P 1'
#
loop_
_entity.id
_entity.type
_entity.pdbx_description
1 polymer ?
#
loop_
_entity_poly.entity_id
_entity_poly.type
_entity_poly.pdbx_seq_one_letter_code
_entity_poly.pdbx_strand_id
1 'polypeptide(L)'
;EFDELSTVPFVEEDEEGNDVKCEMVVSHLAEIRFVDPNTNIVLSTLNVPYGSSLYHKEGEVVDKGTVIAKWDPFNAVIVSQYAGTLEFNDVQEGVTYRAETDETTGLTEKIITDSKNKTMVPSCDVVDANGQVLGTYNFPVGGHVAVEDGQTIKTGETLVKIPRAVGGAGDITGGLPRVTELFEARNPSNPAVVSEIDGEITMGKVKRGNREIIVTSKTGDQKKYLVS
;
A
#
# COMPACT_ATOMS: atom_id res chain seq x y z
N GLU A 1 -6.26 -9.15 20.33
CA GLU A 1 -7.48 -8.33 20.44
C GLU A 1 -7.49 -7.24 19.40
N PHE A 2 -8.65 -6.93 18.88
CA PHE A 2 -8.86 -5.88 17.91
C PHE A 2 -9.56 -4.69 18.55
N ASP A 3 -9.17 -3.48 18.15
CA ASP A 3 -9.80 -2.24 18.57
C ASP A 3 -10.19 -1.40 17.36
N GLU A 4 -11.43 -0.89 17.34
CA GLU A 4 -12.02 -0.13 16.23
C GLU A 4 -11.86 -0.78 14.85
N LEU A 5 -11.72 -2.11 14.79
CA LEU A 5 -11.53 -2.86 13.57
C LEU A 5 -12.88 -3.19 12.92
N SER A 6 -13.05 -2.76 11.67
CA SER A 6 -14.13 -3.19 10.79
C SER A 6 -13.52 -3.86 9.57
N THR A 7 -13.99 -5.06 9.25
CA THR A 7 -13.46 -5.86 8.14
C THR A 7 -14.58 -6.35 7.23
N VAL A 8 -14.21 -6.68 6.00
CA VAL A 8 -15.06 -7.37 5.04
C VAL A 8 -14.37 -8.61 4.51
N PRO A 9 -15.10 -9.71 4.24
CA PRO A 9 -14.51 -10.92 3.68
C PRO A 9 -13.86 -10.63 2.33
N PHE A 10 -12.63 -11.08 2.14
CA PHE A 10 -11.88 -10.91 0.91
C PHE A 10 -11.12 -12.21 0.56
N VAL A 11 -10.88 -12.44 -0.72
CA VAL A 11 -10.06 -13.53 -1.22
C VAL A 11 -8.93 -12.94 -2.01
N GLU A 12 -7.71 -13.13 -1.52
CA GLU A 12 -6.48 -12.71 -2.19
C GLU A 12 -5.86 -13.92 -2.89
N GLU A 13 -5.28 -13.73 -4.04
CA GLU A 13 -4.51 -14.74 -4.75
C GLU A 13 -3.06 -14.66 -4.30
N ASP A 14 -2.48 -15.77 -3.84
CA ASP A 14 -1.09 -15.84 -3.43
C ASP A 14 -0.13 -15.86 -4.65
N GLU A 15 1.19 -15.84 -4.39
CA GLU A 15 2.22 -15.86 -5.44
C GLU A 15 2.18 -17.18 -6.28
N GLU A 16 1.55 -18.21 -5.77
CA GLU A 16 1.39 -19.52 -6.43
C GLU A 16 0.04 -19.65 -7.18
N GLY A 17 -0.82 -18.62 -7.11
CA GLY A 17 -2.13 -18.60 -7.75
C GLY A 17 -3.23 -19.31 -6.96
N ASN A 18 -3.04 -19.51 -5.65
CA ASN A 18 -4.07 -20.12 -4.80
C ASN A 18 -4.90 -19.03 -4.09
N ASP A 19 -6.19 -19.31 -3.95
CA ASP A 19 -7.11 -18.44 -3.21
C ASP A 19 -6.85 -18.51 -1.70
N VAL A 20 -6.38 -17.40 -1.13
CA VAL A 20 -6.21 -17.23 0.32
C VAL A 20 -7.36 -16.39 0.86
N LYS A 21 -8.14 -16.97 1.77
CA LYS A 21 -9.21 -16.24 2.46
C LYS A 21 -8.61 -15.34 3.52
N CYS A 22 -8.88 -14.05 3.42
CA CYS A 22 -8.48 -13.04 4.38
C CYS A 22 -9.64 -12.07 4.65
N GLU A 23 -9.42 -11.13 5.53
CA GLU A 23 -10.36 -10.05 5.82
C GLU A 23 -9.74 -8.72 5.40
N MET A 24 -10.44 -7.94 4.56
CA MET A 24 -10.01 -6.60 4.17
C MET A 24 -10.42 -5.58 5.23
N VAL A 25 -9.47 -4.80 5.72
CA VAL A 25 -9.71 -3.75 6.71
C VAL A 25 -10.34 -2.53 6.05
N VAL A 26 -11.52 -2.14 6.52
CA VAL A 26 -12.29 -0.99 6.00
C VAL A 26 -12.47 0.13 7.03
N SER A 27 -11.82 0.03 8.17
CA SER A 27 -11.74 1.09 9.18
C SER A 27 -10.44 1.88 9.04
N HIS A 28 -10.48 3.17 9.38
CA HIS A 28 -9.32 4.06 9.29
C HIS A 28 -8.48 4.12 10.57
N LEU A 29 -9.03 3.68 11.69
CA LEU A 29 -8.42 3.75 13.03
C LEU A 29 -8.26 2.36 13.67
N ALA A 30 -8.02 1.34 12.85
CA ALA A 30 -7.88 -0.02 13.33
C ALA A 30 -6.57 -0.25 14.08
N GLU A 31 -6.67 -0.85 15.27
CA GLU A 31 -5.53 -1.27 16.08
C GLU A 31 -5.58 -2.76 16.41
N ILE A 32 -4.43 -3.42 16.36
CA ILE A 32 -4.25 -4.79 16.84
C ILE A 32 -3.40 -4.76 18.11
N ARG A 33 -3.94 -5.31 19.19
CA ARG A 33 -3.25 -5.46 20.47
C ARG A 33 -2.80 -6.90 20.66
N PHE A 34 -1.50 -7.08 20.88
CA PHE A 34 -0.91 -8.35 21.26
C PHE A 34 -0.94 -8.46 22.78
N VAL A 35 -1.62 -9.46 23.27
CA VAL A 35 -1.85 -9.67 24.70
C VAL A 35 -1.24 -11.00 25.10
N ASP A 36 -0.52 -11.03 26.22
CA ASP A 36 -0.05 -12.29 26.80
C ASP A 36 -1.25 -13.12 27.31
N PRO A 37 -1.47 -14.33 26.80
CA PRO A 37 -2.63 -15.14 27.16
C PRO A 37 -2.68 -15.56 28.65
N ASN A 38 -1.54 -15.51 29.37
CA ASN A 38 -1.46 -15.91 30.76
C ASN A 38 -1.66 -14.74 31.73
N THR A 39 -1.15 -13.56 31.38
CA THR A 39 -1.12 -12.39 32.27
C THR A 39 -2.10 -11.30 31.87
N ASN A 40 -2.68 -11.40 30.69
CA ASN A 40 -3.57 -10.41 30.07
C ASN A 40 -2.93 -9.01 29.95
N ILE A 41 -1.59 -8.97 29.86
CA ILE A 41 -0.83 -7.72 29.70
C ILE A 41 -0.66 -7.45 28.21
N VAL A 42 -0.94 -6.21 27.78
CA VAL A 42 -0.68 -5.77 26.40
C VAL A 42 0.82 -5.67 26.17
N LEU A 43 1.34 -6.52 25.30
CA LEU A 43 2.76 -6.57 24.93
C LEU A 43 3.12 -5.52 23.87
N SER A 44 2.22 -5.31 22.91
CA SER A 44 2.41 -4.37 21.80
C SER A 44 1.08 -3.98 21.19
N THR A 45 1.01 -2.78 20.64
CA THR A 45 -0.12 -2.30 19.83
C THR A 45 0.40 -1.89 18.46
N LEU A 46 -0.26 -2.30 17.40
CA LEU A 46 0.06 -1.97 16.02
C LEU A 46 -1.16 -1.38 15.32
N ASN A 47 -0.98 -0.23 14.66
CA ASN A 47 -2.00 0.33 13.80
C ASN A 47 -2.04 -0.43 12.47
N VAL A 48 -3.24 -0.77 12.01
CA VAL A 48 -3.46 -1.46 10.75
C VAL A 48 -4.03 -0.47 9.73
N PRO A 49 -3.33 -0.22 8.62
CA PRO A 49 -3.81 0.69 7.60
C PRO A 49 -5.12 0.22 6.94
N TYR A 50 -5.95 1.16 6.54
CA TYR A 50 -7.11 0.90 5.69
C TYR A 50 -6.67 0.21 4.38
N GLY A 51 -7.43 -0.80 3.94
CA GLY A 51 -7.11 -1.59 2.76
C GLY A 51 -6.05 -2.66 2.99
N SER A 52 -5.74 -3.00 4.25
CA SER A 52 -4.87 -4.12 4.60
C SER A 52 -5.61 -5.45 4.53
N SER A 53 -4.94 -6.49 4.02
CA SER A 53 -5.39 -7.89 4.12
C SER A 53 -4.99 -8.46 5.47
N LEU A 54 -5.94 -8.89 6.27
CA LEU A 54 -5.75 -9.47 7.60
C LEU A 54 -5.95 -10.99 7.52
N TYR A 55 -4.97 -11.76 8.01
CA TYR A 55 -4.95 -13.24 7.87
C TYR A 55 -5.38 -13.96 9.14
N HIS A 56 -5.46 -13.27 10.27
CA HIS A 56 -5.76 -13.85 11.58
C HIS A 56 -7.01 -13.25 12.19
N LYS A 57 -7.69 -14.03 13.02
CA LYS A 57 -8.91 -13.61 13.72
C LYS A 57 -8.60 -13.17 15.15
N GLU A 58 -9.54 -12.44 15.71
CA GLU A 58 -9.47 -12.03 17.11
C GLU A 58 -9.41 -13.25 18.05
N GLY A 59 -8.54 -13.18 19.07
CA GLY A 59 -8.33 -14.25 20.05
C GLY A 59 -7.43 -15.39 19.57
N GLU A 60 -6.88 -15.32 18.37
CA GLU A 60 -5.94 -16.31 17.84
C GLU A 60 -4.55 -16.13 18.44
N VAL A 61 -3.90 -17.25 18.76
CA VAL A 61 -2.53 -17.24 19.29
C VAL A 61 -1.55 -17.28 18.12
N VAL A 62 -0.65 -16.33 18.10
CA VAL A 62 0.34 -16.18 17.02
C VAL A 62 1.75 -16.22 17.56
N ASP A 63 2.65 -16.83 16.82
CA ASP A 63 4.08 -16.91 17.16
C ASP A 63 4.86 -15.71 16.60
N LYS A 64 6.03 -15.47 17.16
CA LYS A 64 6.94 -14.42 16.66
C LYS A 64 7.36 -14.70 15.23
N GLY A 65 7.13 -13.73 14.34
CA GLY A 65 7.47 -13.81 12.92
C GLY A 65 6.29 -14.19 12.02
N THR A 66 5.11 -14.48 12.60
CA THR A 66 3.88 -14.70 11.84
C THR A 66 3.42 -13.41 11.18
N VAL A 67 3.05 -13.48 9.89
CA VAL A 67 2.48 -12.36 9.14
C VAL A 67 1.03 -12.18 9.57
N ILE A 68 0.71 -11.04 10.17
CA ILE A 68 -0.63 -10.73 10.67
C ILE A 68 -1.44 -10.00 9.62
N ALA A 69 -0.84 -8.96 9.00
CA ALA A 69 -1.49 -8.16 7.99
C ALA A 69 -0.51 -7.77 6.88
N LYS A 70 -1.03 -7.58 5.68
CA LYS A 70 -0.27 -7.18 4.49
C LYS A 70 -0.96 -5.96 3.86
N TRP A 71 -0.20 -4.97 3.45
CA TRP A 71 -0.73 -3.78 2.79
C TRP A 71 0.25 -3.24 1.74
N ASP A 72 -0.27 -2.42 0.81
CA ASP A 72 0.55 -1.70 -0.15
C ASP A 72 1.02 -0.36 0.46
N PRO A 73 2.32 -0.17 0.71
CA PRO A 73 2.82 1.09 1.26
C PRO A 73 2.87 2.23 0.21
N PHE A 74 2.86 1.90 -1.08
CA PHE A 74 3.03 2.86 -2.18
C PHE A 74 1.71 3.49 -2.61
N ASN A 75 0.60 2.79 -2.42
CA ASN A 75 -0.72 3.27 -2.78
C ASN A 75 -1.64 3.32 -1.55
N ALA A 76 -2.43 4.37 -1.45
CA ALA A 76 -3.65 4.31 -0.67
C ALA A 76 -4.73 3.72 -1.58
N VAL A 77 -5.64 2.94 -1.04
CA VAL A 77 -6.71 2.30 -1.81
C VAL A 77 -8.08 2.78 -1.34
N ILE A 78 -9.06 2.73 -2.23
CA ILE A 78 -10.48 2.79 -1.88
C ILE A 78 -11.06 1.44 -2.27
N VAL A 79 -11.60 0.71 -1.28
CA VAL A 79 -12.15 -0.64 -1.49
C VAL A 79 -13.67 -0.62 -1.30
N SER A 80 -14.37 -1.49 -2.03
CA SER A 80 -15.81 -1.63 -1.87
C SER A 80 -16.16 -2.46 -0.64
N GLN A 81 -17.08 -1.95 0.17
CA GLN A 81 -17.66 -2.70 1.30
C GLN A 81 -18.80 -3.63 0.86
N TYR A 82 -19.29 -3.47 -0.36
CA TYR A 82 -20.44 -4.19 -0.89
C TYR A 82 -20.10 -4.89 -2.20
N ALA A 83 -20.77 -6.01 -2.46
CA ALA A 83 -20.77 -6.65 -3.76
C ALA A 83 -21.95 -6.14 -4.57
N GLY A 84 -21.76 -5.86 -5.86
CA GLY A 84 -22.83 -5.34 -6.72
C GLY A 84 -22.31 -4.93 -8.09
N THR A 85 -23.11 -4.18 -8.81
CA THR A 85 -22.73 -3.59 -10.10
C THR A 85 -22.37 -2.13 -9.90
N LEU A 86 -21.33 -1.65 -10.58
CA LEU A 86 -20.88 -0.27 -10.50
C LEU A 86 -21.66 0.62 -11.48
N GLU A 87 -22.08 1.77 -11.01
CA GLU A 87 -22.59 2.87 -11.83
C GLU A 87 -21.77 4.12 -11.59
N PHE A 88 -21.14 4.66 -12.66
CA PHE A 88 -20.29 5.83 -12.57
C PHE A 88 -21.12 7.12 -12.65
N ASN A 89 -20.83 8.06 -11.75
CA ASN A 89 -21.43 9.39 -11.72
C ASN A 89 -20.34 10.43 -12.00
N ASP A 90 -20.63 11.36 -12.93
CA ASP A 90 -19.73 12.47 -13.30
C ASP A 90 -18.33 12.06 -13.76
N VAL A 91 -18.15 10.83 -14.25
CA VAL A 91 -16.88 10.32 -14.78
C VAL A 91 -16.85 10.53 -16.29
N GLN A 92 -16.22 11.63 -16.74
CA GLN A 92 -16.18 12.04 -18.15
C GLN A 92 -14.74 12.25 -18.61
N GLU A 93 -14.39 11.62 -19.74
CA GLU A 93 -13.07 11.75 -20.33
C GLU A 93 -12.76 13.19 -20.78
N GLY A 94 -11.56 13.67 -20.46
CA GLY A 94 -11.12 15.05 -20.75
C GLY A 94 -11.72 16.13 -19.86
N VAL A 95 -12.66 15.77 -18.95
CA VAL A 95 -13.27 16.71 -18.00
C VAL A 95 -12.91 16.32 -16.56
N THR A 96 -13.26 15.12 -16.12
CA THR A 96 -13.00 14.64 -14.76
C THR A 96 -11.94 13.55 -14.68
N TYR A 97 -11.65 12.88 -15.79
CA TYR A 97 -10.51 11.96 -15.88
C TYR A 97 -9.79 12.10 -17.21
N ARG A 98 -8.54 11.64 -17.25
CA ARG A 98 -7.75 11.42 -18.46
C ARG A 98 -7.32 9.96 -18.54
N ALA A 99 -7.29 9.43 -19.76
CA ALA A 99 -6.70 8.14 -20.02
C ALA A 99 -5.20 8.31 -20.27
N GLU A 100 -4.35 7.63 -19.48
CA GLU A 100 -2.91 7.56 -19.71
C GLU A 100 -2.55 6.12 -20.04
N THR A 101 -1.82 5.93 -21.14
CA THR A 101 -1.30 4.62 -21.52
C THR A 101 0.16 4.54 -21.10
N ASP A 102 0.49 3.57 -20.25
CA ASP A 102 1.88 3.26 -19.92
C ASP A 102 2.55 2.61 -21.12
N GLU A 103 3.55 3.30 -21.69
CA GLU A 103 4.29 2.84 -22.86
C GLU A 103 5.04 1.51 -22.61
N THR A 104 5.33 1.18 -21.36
CA THR A 104 6.10 -0.01 -20.99
C THR A 104 5.20 -1.24 -20.87
N THR A 105 4.02 -1.08 -20.27
CA THR A 105 3.07 -2.18 -20.04
C THR A 105 1.96 -2.26 -21.10
N GLY A 106 1.72 -1.18 -21.82
CA GLY A 106 0.62 -1.03 -22.79
C GLY A 106 -0.77 -0.95 -22.13
N LEU A 107 -0.82 -0.85 -20.80
CA LEU A 107 -2.07 -0.71 -20.05
C LEU A 107 -2.53 0.74 -20.05
N THR A 108 -3.82 0.95 -20.25
CA THR A 108 -4.42 2.29 -20.17
C THR A 108 -5.11 2.44 -18.81
N GLU A 109 -4.67 3.44 -18.06
CA GLU A 109 -5.22 3.77 -16.75
C GLU A 109 -6.07 5.04 -16.82
N LYS A 110 -7.16 5.08 -16.06
CA LYS A 110 -8.03 6.25 -15.93
C LYS A 110 -7.61 7.03 -14.69
N ILE A 111 -6.99 8.19 -14.88
CA ILE A 111 -6.52 9.05 -13.80
C ILE A 111 -7.48 10.21 -13.60
N ILE A 112 -7.99 10.35 -12.38
CA ILE A 112 -8.88 11.45 -12.02
C ILE A 112 -8.13 12.78 -12.01
N THR A 113 -8.64 13.75 -12.72
CA THR A 113 -8.07 15.10 -12.85
C THR A 113 -8.95 16.13 -12.15
N ASP A 114 -8.35 17.24 -11.75
CA ASP A 114 -9.12 18.37 -11.20
C ASP A 114 -9.98 18.98 -12.29
N SER A 115 -11.30 18.91 -12.12
CA SER A 115 -12.26 19.49 -13.06
C SER A 115 -12.39 21.00 -12.84
N LYS A 116 -12.39 21.75 -13.94
CA LYS A 116 -12.71 23.18 -13.91
C LYS A 116 -14.13 23.45 -13.43
N ASN A 117 -15.04 22.48 -13.61
CA ASN A 117 -16.40 22.54 -13.12
C ASN A 117 -16.48 21.86 -11.74
N LYS A 118 -16.44 22.67 -10.69
CA LYS A 118 -16.47 22.19 -9.29
C LYS A 118 -17.79 21.55 -8.85
N THR A 119 -18.82 21.59 -9.70
CA THR A 119 -20.10 20.90 -9.41
C THR A 119 -20.05 19.42 -9.79
N MET A 120 -19.10 19.00 -10.61
CA MET A 120 -18.91 17.62 -11.01
C MET A 120 -17.94 16.94 -10.05
N VAL A 121 -18.44 15.96 -9.30
CA VAL A 121 -17.66 15.16 -8.36
C VAL A 121 -17.66 13.72 -8.84
N PRO A 122 -16.58 13.26 -9.46
CA PRO A 122 -16.50 11.89 -9.97
C PRO A 122 -16.64 10.89 -8.83
N SER A 123 -17.58 9.96 -8.98
CA SER A 123 -17.89 8.94 -7.99
C SER A 123 -18.42 7.68 -8.66
N CYS A 124 -18.53 6.59 -7.90
CA CYS A 124 -19.27 5.42 -8.31
C CYS A 124 -20.25 4.98 -7.22
N ASP A 125 -21.40 4.48 -7.66
CA ASP A 125 -22.36 3.81 -6.83
C ASP A 125 -22.24 2.30 -7.02
N VAL A 126 -22.35 1.56 -5.92
CA VAL A 126 -22.50 0.10 -5.96
C VAL A 126 -23.98 -0.20 -5.81
N VAL A 127 -24.57 -0.82 -6.83
CA VAL A 127 -26.00 -1.12 -6.87
C VAL A 127 -26.24 -2.63 -6.78
N ASP A 128 -27.33 -3.01 -6.13
CA ASP A 128 -27.77 -4.40 -6.06
C ASP A 128 -28.54 -4.82 -7.36
N ALA A 129 -28.97 -6.07 -7.41
CA ALA A 129 -29.76 -6.60 -8.54
C ALA A 129 -31.13 -5.91 -8.72
N ASN A 130 -31.61 -5.14 -7.73
CA ASN A 130 -32.88 -4.42 -7.77
C ASN A 130 -32.68 -2.94 -8.16
N GLY A 131 -31.42 -2.50 -8.38
CA GLY A 131 -31.09 -1.09 -8.64
C GLY A 131 -31.03 -0.21 -7.39
N GLN A 132 -30.96 -0.81 -6.20
CA GLN A 132 -30.80 -0.05 -4.95
C GLN A 132 -29.32 0.25 -4.71
N VAL A 133 -28.99 1.52 -4.44
CA VAL A 133 -27.64 1.94 -4.09
C VAL A 133 -27.30 1.40 -2.71
N LEU A 134 -26.24 0.58 -2.63
CA LEU A 134 -25.69 0.03 -1.40
C LEU A 134 -24.63 0.94 -0.79
N GLY A 135 -23.85 1.61 -1.61
CA GLY A 135 -22.83 2.56 -1.17
C GLY A 135 -22.30 3.42 -2.31
N THR A 136 -21.87 4.63 -1.99
CA THR A 136 -21.29 5.61 -2.92
C THR A 136 -19.85 5.88 -2.54
N TYR A 137 -18.94 5.84 -3.51
CA TYR A 137 -17.51 6.07 -3.33
C TYR A 137 -17.05 7.20 -4.24
N ASN A 138 -16.49 8.26 -3.63
CA ASN A 138 -15.95 9.39 -4.37
C ASN A 138 -14.53 9.08 -4.88
N PHE A 139 -14.23 9.53 -6.09
CA PHE A 139 -12.92 9.39 -6.71
C PHE A 139 -12.09 10.65 -6.48
N PRO A 140 -11.02 10.57 -5.68
CA PRO A 140 -10.17 11.72 -5.41
C PRO A 140 -9.29 12.06 -6.61
N VAL A 141 -8.92 13.34 -6.73
CA VAL A 141 -7.96 13.80 -7.75
C VAL A 141 -6.62 13.10 -7.60
N GLY A 142 -6.06 12.64 -8.72
CA GLY A 142 -4.84 11.82 -8.76
C GLY A 142 -5.08 10.34 -8.49
N GLY A 143 -6.32 9.92 -8.26
CA GLY A 143 -6.68 8.52 -8.12
C GLY A 143 -6.68 7.79 -9.47
N HIS A 144 -6.12 6.59 -9.48
CA HIS A 144 -6.15 5.67 -10.62
C HIS A 144 -7.34 4.75 -10.46
N VAL A 145 -8.33 4.85 -11.34
CA VAL A 145 -9.53 4.03 -11.31
C VAL A 145 -9.21 2.64 -11.81
N ALA A 146 -9.41 1.62 -10.96
CA ALA A 146 -9.08 0.23 -11.25
C ALA A 146 -10.25 -0.59 -11.83
N VAL A 147 -11.43 0.01 -11.92
CA VAL A 147 -12.68 -0.64 -12.31
C VAL A 147 -13.35 0.06 -13.48
N GLU A 148 -14.35 -0.58 -14.08
CA GLU A 148 -15.10 -0.04 -15.20
C GLU A 148 -16.57 0.16 -14.86
N ASP A 149 -17.22 1.09 -15.60
CA ASP A 149 -18.66 1.32 -15.50
C ASP A 149 -19.44 0.07 -15.91
N GLY A 150 -20.46 -0.29 -15.13
CA GLY A 150 -21.22 -1.52 -15.33
C GLY A 150 -20.52 -2.81 -14.89
N GLN A 151 -19.31 -2.76 -14.36
CA GLN A 151 -18.61 -3.95 -13.85
C GLN A 151 -19.27 -4.49 -12.59
N THR A 152 -19.38 -5.83 -12.49
CA THR A 152 -19.80 -6.50 -11.26
C THR A 152 -18.58 -6.73 -10.38
N ILE A 153 -18.64 -6.25 -9.15
CA ILE A 153 -17.55 -6.35 -8.18
C ILE A 153 -17.92 -7.19 -6.96
N LYS A 154 -16.89 -7.71 -6.31
CA LYS A 154 -16.99 -8.40 -5.02
C LYS A 154 -16.72 -7.45 -3.86
N THR A 155 -17.13 -7.86 -2.67
CA THR A 155 -16.75 -7.17 -1.42
C THR A 155 -15.23 -7.19 -1.25
N GLY A 156 -14.65 -6.06 -0.83
CA GLY A 156 -13.20 -5.91 -0.65
C GLY A 156 -12.43 -5.59 -1.95
N GLU A 157 -13.09 -5.51 -3.10
CA GLU A 157 -12.44 -5.19 -4.37
C GLU A 157 -11.98 -3.72 -4.41
N THR A 158 -10.78 -3.50 -4.94
CA THR A 158 -10.19 -2.15 -5.03
C THR A 158 -10.82 -1.37 -6.18
N LEU A 159 -11.43 -0.23 -5.85
CA LEU A 159 -12.04 0.69 -6.81
C LEU A 159 -11.05 1.72 -7.34
N VAL A 160 -10.24 2.29 -6.46
CA VAL A 160 -9.27 3.34 -6.79
C VAL A 160 -7.97 3.09 -6.06
N LYS A 161 -6.85 3.29 -6.76
CA LYS A 161 -5.51 3.36 -6.19
C LYS A 161 -5.02 4.80 -6.22
N ILE A 162 -4.56 5.30 -5.10
CA ILE A 162 -4.04 6.67 -4.96
C ILE A 162 -2.55 6.56 -4.66
N PRO A 163 -1.66 6.86 -5.63
CA PRO A 163 -0.23 6.83 -5.39
C PRO A 163 0.15 7.79 -4.26
N ARG A 164 0.87 7.26 -3.26
CA ARG A 164 1.44 8.09 -2.21
C ARG A 164 2.74 8.69 -2.73
N ALA A 165 2.92 9.99 -2.55
CA ALA A 165 4.24 10.59 -2.67
C ALA A 165 5.10 10.01 -1.53
N VAL A 166 5.78 8.91 -1.80
CA VAL A 166 6.79 8.36 -0.88
C VAL A 166 7.90 9.39 -0.84
N GLY A 167 8.00 10.09 0.29
CA GLY A 167 8.83 11.26 0.44
C GLY A 167 10.24 11.05 -0.07
N GLY A 168 10.63 11.87 -1.03
CA GLY A 168 11.97 12.34 -1.33
C GLY A 168 13.12 11.37 -1.61
N ALA A 169 12.98 10.09 -1.30
CA ALA A 169 14.09 9.14 -1.38
C ALA A 169 14.23 8.45 -2.75
N GLY A 170 13.38 8.77 -3.72
CA GLY A 170 13.29 8.00 -4.95
C GLY A 170 13.63 8.72 -6.25
N ASP A 171 13.88 10.03 -6.22
CA ASP A 171 14.20 10.73 -7.44
C ASP A 171 15.70 10.60 -7.76
N ILE A 172 15.97 9.80 -8.79
CA ILE A 172 17.34 9.64 -9.30
C ILE A 172 17.70 10.92 -10.03
N THR A 173 18.77 11.59 -9.59
CA THR A 173 19.33 12.73 -10.29
C THR A 173 19.63 12.34 -11.73
N GLY A 174 18.94 12.97 -12.69
CA GLY A 174 19.08 12.72 -14.13
C GLY A 174 19.60 13.94 -14.86
N GLY A 175 19.71 13.83 -16.18
CA GLY A 175 20.12 14.92 -17.06
C GLY A 175 21.56 15.35 -16.88
N LEU A 176 21.84 16.63 -17.13
CA LEU A 176 23.20 17.20 -17.11
C LEU A 176 23.91 17.05 -15.76
N PRO A 177 23.28 17.24 -14.59
CA PRO A 177 23.91 17.02 -13.29
C PRO A 177 24.45 15.59 -13.15
N ARG A 178 23.68 14.59 -13.57
CA ARG A 178 24.10 13.19 -13.51
C ARG A 178 25.25 12.88 -14.47
N VAL A 179 25.22 13.42 -15.66
CA VAL A 179 26.31 13.31 -16.63
C VAL A 179 27.60 13.88 -16.05
N THR A 180 27.53 15.05 -15.43
CA THR A 180 28.70 15.70 -14.80
C THR A 180 29.24 14.85 -13.64
N GLU A 181 28.40 14.31 -12.76
CA GLU A 181 28.80 13.42 -11.67
C GLU A 181 29.57 12.20 -12.22
N LEU A 182 29.06 11.56 -13.28
CA LEU A 182 29.66 10.35 -13.85
C LEU A 182 30.99 10.65 -14.55
N PHE A 183 31.09 11.69 -15.35
CA PHE A 183 32.31 12.03 -16.08
C PHE A 183 33.41 12.62 -15.19
N GLU A 184 33.05 13.36 -14.15
CA GLU A 184 34.00 13.89 -13.18
C GLU A 184 34.29 12.91 -12.02
N ALA A 185 33.67 11.75 -12.03
CA ALA A 185 33.80 10.72 -10.98
C ALA A 185 33.56 11.27 -9.56
N ARG A 186 32.58 12.17 -9.41
CA ARG A 186 32.19 12.72 -8.12
C ARG A 186 31.34 11.71 -7.35
N ASN A 187 31.44 11.77 -6.03
CA ASN A 187 30.51 11.02 -5.19
C ASN A 187 29.09 11.55 -5.38
N PRO A 188 28.07 10.67 -5.59
CA PRO A 188 26.69 11.09 -5.71
C PRO A 188 26.18 11.68 -4.39
N SER A 189 25.19 12.56 -4.47
CA SER A 189 24.56 13.17 -3.28
C SER A 189 23.87 12.15 -2.39
N ASN A 190 23.41 11.05 -2.95
CA ASN A 190 22.77 9.95 -2.22
C ASN A 190 23.39 8.60 -2.63
N PRO A 191 24.58 8.25 -2.07
CA PRO A 191 25.28 7.04 -2.45
C PRO A 191 24.61 5.80 -1.87
N ALA A 192 24.66 4.69 -2.61
CA ALA A 192 24.30 3.39 -2.07
C ALA A 192 25.28 2.97 -0.96
N VAL A 193 24.74 2.34 0.07
CA VAL A 193 25.56 1.73 1.12
C VAL A 193 25.95 0.32 0.67
N VAL A 194 27.27 0.09 0.54
CA VAL A 194 27.83 -1.16 0.05
C VAL A 194 28.62 -1.83 1.17
N SER A 195 28.48 -3.15 1.32
CA SER A 195 29.29 -3.91 2.27
C SER A 195 30.71 -4.05 1.76
N GLU A 196 31.69 -3.80 2.63
CA GLU A 196 33.12 -3.97 2.35
C GLU A 196 33.66 -5.36 2.77
N ILE A 197 32.83 -6.14 3.48
CA ILE A 197 33.18 -7.48 3.93
C ILE A 197 32.06 -8.46 3.61
N ASP A 198 32.43 -9.72 3.38
CA ASP A 198 31.50 -10.82 3.25
C ASP A 198 31.06 -11.31 4.63
N GLY A 199 29.79 -11.62 4.81
CA GLY A 199 29.34 -12.11 6.11
C GLY A 199 27.82 -12.16 6.26
N GLU A 200 27.38 -12.50 7.47
CA GLU A 200 25.98 -12.54 7.86
C GLU A 200 25.50 -11.16 8.30
N ILE A 201 24.32 -10.77 7.82
CA ILE A 201 23.71 -9.47 8.13
C ILE A 201 22.81 -9.62 9.35
N THR A 202 23.04 -8.74 10.34
CA THR A 202 22.14 -8.57 11.49
C THR A 202 21.63 -7.13 11.59
N MET A 203 20.37 -6.98 11.93
CA MET A 203 19.74 -5.66 12.08
C MET A 203 20.00 -5.12 13.49
N GLY A 204 20.65 -3.96 13.55
CA GLY A 204 20.89 -3.24 14.79
C GLY A 204 19.78 -2.27 15.16
N LYS A 205 20.09 -1.35 16.07
CA LYS A 205 19.13 -0.35 16.58
C LYS A 205 18.89 0.77 15.57
N VAL A 206 17.69 1.34 15.61
CA VAL A 206 17.39 2.60 14.88
C VAL A 206 17.90 3.77 15.71
N LYS A 207 18.75 4.63 15.12
CA LYS A 207 19.31 5.84 15.75
C LYS A 207 19.04 7.04 14.86
N ARG A 208 18.28 8.00 15.34
CA ARG A 208 17.98 9.27 14.62
C ARG A 208 17.45 9.06 13.20
N GLY A 209 16.52 8.10 13.01
CA GLY A 209 15.95 7.77 11.71
C GLY A 209 16.79 6.82 10.86
N ASN A 210 18.05 6.56 11.20
CA ASN A 210 18.91 5.62 10.49
C ASN A 210 18.93 4.26 11.17
N ARG A 211 18.83 3.19 10.40
CA ARG A 211 19.00 1.82 10.90
C ARG A 211 20.47 1.39 10.84
N GLU A 212 20.95 0.86 11.94
CA GLU A 212 22.26 0.19 11.99
C GLU A 212 22.16 -1.20 11.38
N ILE A 213 22.99 -1.50 10.39
CA ILE A 213 23.15 -2.84 9.80
C ILE A 213 24.55 -3.32 10.16
N ILE A 214 24.63 -4.50 10.73
CA ILE A 214 25.91 -5.11 11.16
C ILE A 214 26.16 -6.31 10.26
N VAL A 215 27.33 -6.31 9.59
CA VAL A 215 27.80 -7.46 8.81
C VAL A 215 28.90 -8.14 9.61
N THR A 216 28.72 -9.43 9.92
CA THR A 216 29.65 -10.24 10.67
C THR A 216 30.31 -11.27 9.75
N SER A 217 31.60 -11.18 9.57
CA SER A 217 32.38 -12.14 8.77
C SER A 217 32.46 -13.50 9.47
N LYS A 218 32.78 -14.55 8.70
CA LYS A 218 33.09 -15.89 9.22
C LYS A 218 34.31 -15.91 10.17
N THR A 219 35.16 -14.89 10.08
CA THR A 219 36.33 -14.70 10.96
C THR A 219 35.96 -14.01 12.28
N GLY A 220 34.73 -13.53 12.44
CA GLY A 220 34.26 -12.80 13.62
C GLY A 220 34.41 -11.27 13.52
N ASP A 221 34.97 -10.75 12.42
CA ASP A 221 35.06 -9.30 12.19
C ASP A 221 33.71 -8.71 11.94
N GLN A 222 33.45 -7.53 12.52
CA GLN A 222 32.16 -6.84 12.38
C GLN A 222 32.33 -5.44 11.76
N LYS A 223 31.55 -5.15 10.73
CA LYS A 223 31.38 -3.79 10.22
C LYS A 223 29.93 -3.31 10.40
N LYS A 224 29.81 -2.03 10.77
CA LYS A 224 28.51 -1.38 11.04
C LYS A 224 28.26 -0.31 10.00
N TYR A 225 27.08 -0.36 9.39
CA TYR A 225 26.62 0.59 8.39
C TYR A 225 25.35 1.27 8.92
N LEU A 226 25.23 2.57 8.70
CA LEU A 226 24.03 3.35 9.03
C LEU A 226 23.28 3.64 7.74
N VAL A 227 22.05 3.17 7.64
CA VAL A 227 21.18 3.32 6.46
C VAL A 227 19.94 4.11 6.88
N SER A 228 19.61 5.16 6.12
CA SER A 228 18.42 6.01 6.32
C SER A 228 17.15 5.33 5.84
#